data_7617a415da4ba76f749b9ae359da709e
#
_entry.id   7617a415da4ba76f749b9ae359da709e
#
_cell.length_a   1.000
_cell.length_b   1.000
_cell.length_c   1.000
_cell.angle_alpha   90.00
_cell.angle_beta   90.00
_cell.angle_gamma   90.00
#
_symmetry.space_group_name_H-M   'P 1'
#
loop_
_entity.id
_entity.type
_entity.pdbx_description
1 polymer ?
#
loop_
_entity_poly.entity_id
_entity_poly.type
_entity_poly.pdbx_seq_one_letter_code
_entity_poly.pdbx_strand_id
1 'polypeptide(L)'
;MKNKKWLILLAITAMLLFAYGGKFTSSSFIDGKSSTDNVLRVKNAPLFGAADNFAVLAYSTVTNQAGVTTITGDIGVSPLASVVGFPPGIVNGTIHKADGAAAQAQIDLATAYTDAAGRTPFTTVTGDTLAGLNLPPGVYRGGALSLTGTLTLTGNATDVWIFQAASTLDTAAGSHIILGGTAKAGNVYWVVGSSATLGANSFFEGNIMAYASITLYSGAQVEGRVLAKTAAVTLNTNSITKPAP
;
A
#
# COMPACT_ATOMS: atom_id res chain seq x y z
N MET A 1 -2.00 19.42 64.60
CA MET A 1 -0.69 18.88 64.21
C MET A 1 -0.76 17.44 63.69
N LYS A 2 -1.74 17.10 62.78
CA LYS A 2 -1.91 15.72 62.27
C LYS A 2 -1.62 15.55 60.79
N ASN A 3 -1.32 16.63 60.04
CA ASN A 3 -1.22 16.55 58.56
C ASN A 3 0.22 16.54 58.00
N LYS A 4 1.26 16.69 58.82
CA LYS A 4 2.65 16.68 58.34
C LYS A 4 3.26 15.28 58.18
N LYS A 5 2.74 14.27 58.87
CA LYS A 5 3.28 12.90 58.79
C LYS A 5 2.83 12.14 57.54
N TRP A 6 1.69 12.49 56.95
CA TRP A 6 1.17 11.85 55.72
C TRP A 6 1.87 12.36 54.44
N LEU A 7 2.26 13.62 54.44
CA LEU A 7 3.02 14.21 53.31
C LEU A 7 4.43 13.65 53.18
N ILE A 8 5.05 13.27 54.30
CA ILE A 8 6.40 12.68 54.33
C ILE A 8 6.34 11.20 53.85
N LEU A 9 5.25 10.48 54.16
CA LEU A 9 5.08 9.10 53.72
C LEU A 9 4.82 8.99 52.21
N LEU A 10 4.12 9.97 51.59
CA LEU A 10 3.92 10.01 50.12
C LEU A 10 5.20 10.38 49.40
N ALA A 11 6.07 11.22 49.97
CA ALA A 11 7.34 11.57 49.34
C ALA A 11 8.36 10.41 49.36
N ILE A 12 8.34 9.57 50.42
CA ILE A 12 9.24 8.43 50.53
C ILE A 12 8.81 7.27 49.60
N THR A 13 7.51 7.06 49.38
CA THR A 13 7.01 6.06 48.43
C THR A 13 7.32 6.44 46.99
N ALA A 14 7.29 7.73 46.64
CA ALA A 14 7.69 8.19 45.31
C ALA A 14 9.20 8.06 45.08
N MET A 15 10.03 8.17 46.12
CA MET A 15 11.50 8.11 46.00
C MET A 15 12.03 6.66 45.97
N LEU A 16 11.30 5.68 46.50
CA LEU A 16 11.69 4.27 46.45
C LEU A 16 11.36 3.57 45.10
N LEU A 17 10.46 4.14 44.29
CA LEU A 17 10.18 3.64 42.91
C LEU A 17 11.27 4.03 41.89
N PHE A 18 12.15 4.98 42.22
CA PHE A 18 13.26 5.39 41.35
C PHE A 18 14.54 4.54 41.49
N ALA A 19 14.59 3.65 42.46
CA ALA A 19 15.78 2.87 42.78
C ALA A 19 15.82 1.47 42.12
N TYR A 20 14.73 1.02 41.54
CA TYR A 20 14.71 -0.20 40.72
C TYR A 20 14.75 0.19 39.23
N GLY A 21 15.93 0.01 38.63
CA GLY A 21 16.26 0.35 37.24
C GLY A 21 15.39 -0.35 36.20
N GLY A 22 14.12 -0.04 36.15
CA GLY A 22 13.26 -0.34 35.01
C GLY A 22 13.47 0.75 33.98
N LYS A 23 14.05 0.41 32.83
CA LYS A 23 14.07 1.29 31.66
C LYS A 23 12.64 1.50 31.22
N PHE A 24 11.99 2.55 31.71
CA PHE A 24 10.80 3.07 31.06
C PHE A 24 11.27 3.76 29.80
N THR A 25 11.04 3.15 28.64
CA THR A 25 11.05 3.87 27.39
C THR A 25 9.83 4.79 27.39
N SER A 26 9.99 5.97 27.98
CA SER A 26 9.04 7.05 27.73
C SER A 26 9.24 7.46 26.28
N SER A 27 8.33 7.05 25.41
CA SER A 27 8.13 7.74 24.16
C SER A 27 7.60 9.13 24.49
N SER A 28 8.52 10.08 24.74
CA SER A 28 8.13 11.46 24.90
C SER A 28 7.72 11.98 23.52
N PHE A 29 6.42 12.06 23.30
CA PHE A 29 5.85 12.94 22.30
C PHE A 29 5.98 14.36 22.81
N ILE A 30 7.16 14.96 22.66
CA ILE A 30 7.35 16.40 22.78
C ILE A 30 7.93 16.86 21.46
N ASP A 31 7.07 16.99 20.47
CA ASP A 31 7.29 17.98 19.44
C ASP A 31 6.40 19.18 19.77
N GLY A 32 7.02 20.22 20.31
CA GLY A 32 6.36 21.46 20.74
C GLY A 32 5.94 22.33 19.55
N LYS A 33 5.45 21.75 18.48
CA LYS A 33 4.74 22.43 17.40
C LYS A 33 3.26 22.27 17.61
N SER A 34 2.61 23.35 18.03
CA SER A 34 1.16 23.51 17.90
C SER A 34 0.80 23.28 16.42
N SER A 35 0.30 22.08 16.10
CA SER A 35 -0.27 21.78 14.81
C SER A 35 -1.67 22.39 14.79
N THR A 36 -1.83 23.49 14.10
CA THR A 36 -3.13 24.05 13.77
C THR A 36 -3.88 23.24 12.72
N ASP A 37 -3.20 22.26 12.12
CA ASP A 37 -3.79 21.28 11.21
C ASP A 37 -3.69 19.90 11.84
N ASN A 38 -4.82 19.37 12.29
CA ASN A 38 -4.96 18.05 12.90
C ASN A 38 -4.85 16.93 11.84
N VAL A 39 -3.89 17.03 10.93
CA VAL A 39 -3.60 16.02 9.91
C VAL A 39 -2.67 14.97 10.54
N LEU A 40 -3.25 13.85 10.97
CA LEU A 40 -2.49 12.66 11.33
C LEU A 40 -1.78 12.13 10.09
N ARG A 41 -0.53 12.53 9.89
CA ARG A 41 0.29 12.01 8.78
C ARG A 41 0.68 10.57 9.07
N VAL A 42 0.38 9.69 8.14
CA VAL A 42 0.94 8.33 8.15
C VAL A 42 2.43 8.45 7.85
N LYS A 43 3.28 8.23 8.87
CA LYS A 43 4.72 8.48 8.74
C LYS A 43 5.52 7.30 8.20
N ASN A 44 4.97 6.08 8.22
CA ASN A 44 5.69 4.88 7.84
C ASN A 44 4.94 4.15 6.73
N ALA A 45 5.61 4.01 5.59
CA ALA A 45 5.15 3.16 4.50
C ALA A 45 5.12 1.67 4.93
N PRO A 46 4.15 0.87 4.48
CA PRO A 46 4.23 -0.58 4.59
C PRO A 46 5.52 -1.12 3.96
N LEU A 47 6.17 -2.07 4.63
CA LEU A 47 7.42 -2.64 4.14
C LEU A 47 7.15 -3.88 3.30
N PHE A 48 7.58 -3.85 2.05
CA PHE A 48 7.40 -4.98 1.11
C PHE A 48 8.43 -6.10 1.26
N GLY A 49 9.56 -5.87 1.96
CA GLY A 49 10.62 -6.88 2.05
C GLY A 49 11.06 -7.39 0.67
N ALA A 50 11.08 -8.70 0.46
CA ALA A 50 11.42 -9.30 -0.83
C ALA A 50 10.42 -8.94 -1.94
N ALA A 51 9.15 -8.65 -1.61
CA ALA A 51 8.16 -8.23 -2.61
C ALA A 51 8.47 -6.87 -3.24
N ASP A 52 9.39 -6.09 -2.66
CA ASP A 52 9.80 -4.78 -3.21
C ASP A 52 10.45 -4.88 -4.60
N ASN A 53 11.07 -6.01 -4.92
CA ASN A 53 11.70 -6.23 -6.21
C ASN A 53 10.70 -6.48 -7.36
N PHE A 54 9.48 -6.90 -7.03
CA PHE A 54 8.50 -7.33 -7.99
C PHE A 54 7.61 -6.18 -8.47
N ALA A 55 7.50 -6.01 -9.79
CA ALA A 55 6.47 -5.18 -10.42
C ALA A 55 5.13 -5.92 -10.47
N VAL A 56 5.18 -7.25 -10.69
CA VAL A 56 3.99 -8.12 -10.72
C VAL A 56 4.27 -9.37 -9.89
N LEU A 57 3.37 -9.66 -8.95
CA LEU A 57 3.43 -10.87 -8.13
C LEU A 57 2.05 -11.53 -8.06
N ALA A 58 1.97 -12.83 -8.29
CA ALA A 58 0.74 -13.59 -8.23
C ALA A 58 0.90 -14.90 -7.47
N TYR A 59 -0.18 -15.40 -6.89
CA TYR A 59 -0.22 -16.71 -6.25
C TYR A 59 -0.33 -17.84 -7.26
N SER A 60 -1.21 -17.68 -8.28
CA SER A 60 -1.54 -18.77 -9.19
C SER A 60 -0.94 -18.62 -10.59
N THR A 61 -1.14 -17.50 -11.24
CA THR A 61 -0.66 -17.25 -12.60
C THR A 61 -0.52 -15.77 -12.90
N VAL A 62 0.43 -15.42 -13.76
CA VAL A 62 0.47 -14.14 -14.47
C VAL A 62 0.22 -14.45 -15.94
N THR A 63 -0.84 -13.85 -16.51
CA THR A 63 -1.24 -14.08 -17.90
C THR A 63 -1.29 -12.76 -18.65
N ASN A 64 -0.52 -12.61 -19.72
CA ASN A 64 -0.71 -11.59 -20.74
C ASN A 64 -1.62 -12.16 -21.83
N GLN A 65 -2.88 -11.70 -21.89
CA GLN A 65 -3.91 -12.27 -22.78
C GLN A 65 -3.72 -11.86 -24.23
N ALA A 66 -3.26 -10.63 -24.48
CA ALA A 66 -3.08 -10.12 -25.84
C ALA A 66 -2.04 -9.01 -25.90
N GLY A 67 -1.46 -8.83 -27.08
CA GLY A 67 -0.54 -7.74 -27.40
C GLY A 67 0.75 -7.74 -26.60
N VAL A 68 1.46 -6.62 -26.66
CA VAL A 68 2.74 -6.45 -25.96
C VAL A 68 2.50 -5.72 -24.65
N THR A 69 2.48 -6.47 -23.54
CA THR A 69 2.61 -5.90 -22.20
C THR A 69 4.08 -5.70 -21.89
N THR A 70 4.46 -4.50 -21.40
CA THR A 70 5.82 -4.20 -20.94
C THR A 70 5.86 -4.06 -19.42
N ILE A 71 6.74 -4.82 -18.79
CA ILE A 71 6.92 -4.79 -17.33
C ILE A 71 8.36 -4.40 -17.02
N THR A 72 8.54 -3.33 -16.22
CA THR A 72 9.84 -2.90 -15.70
C THR A 72 9.92 -3.23 -14.20
N GLY A 73 10.66 -4.28 -13.88
CA GLY A 73 10.78 -4.95 -12.61
C GLY A 73 10.53 -6.45 -12.74
N ASP A 74 10.63 -7.20 -11.65
CA ASP A 74 10.49 -8.64 -11.68
C ASP A 74 9.03 -9.10 -11.75
N ILE A 75 8.81 -10.27 -12.35
CA ILE A 75 7.55 -11.02 -12.26
C ILE A 75 7.77 -12.21 -11.31
N GLY A 76 6.83 -12.43 -10.39
CA GLY A 76 6.82 -13.59 -9.52
C GLY A 76 5.50 -14.34 -9.54
N VAL A 77 5.58 -15.67 -9.49
CA VAL A 77 4.43 -16.54 -9.23
C VAL A 77 4.84 -17.59 -8.20
N SER A 78 4.13 -17.67 -7.09
CA SER A 78 4.32 -18.67 -6.05
C SER A 78 3.03 -18.85 -5.22
N PRO A 79 2.67 -20.06 -4.82
CA PRO A 79 3.38 -21.36 -4.96
C PRO A 79 3.25 -22.00 -6.34
N LEU A 80 2.31 -21.51 -7.21
CA LEU A 80 2.21 -22.00 -8.58
C LEU A 80 3.29 -21.34 -9.46
N ALA A 81 3.47 -21.82 -10.71
CA ALA A 81 4.60 -21.43 -11.55
C ALA A 81 4.18 -20.91 -12.94
N SER A 82 2.90 -20.59 -13.13
CA SER A 82 2.37 -20.29 -14.46
C SER A 82 2.57 -18.82 -14.84
N VAL A 83 3.43 -18.56 -15.81
CA VAL A 83 3.60 -17.26 -16.48
C VAL A 83 3.37 -17.47 -17.97
N VAL A 84 2.32 -16.85 -18.54
CA VAL A 84 1.84 -17.06 -19.91
C VAL A 84 1.81 -15.74 -20.66
N GLY A 85 2.13 -15.79 -21.98
CA GLY A 85 2.12 -14.62 -22.86
C GLY A 85 3.38 -13.74 -22.75
N PHE A 86 4.48 -14.30 -22.27
CA PHE A 86 5.80 -13.67 -22.25
C PHE A 86 6.82 -14.61 -22.93
N PRO A 87 7.05 -14.49 -24.24
CA PRO A 87 6.55 -13.49 -25.20
C PRO A 87 5.05 -13.67 -25.59
N PRO A 88 4.38 -12.67 -26.25
CA PRO A 88 4.94 -11.42 -26.77
C PRO A 88 5.19 -10.32 -25.73
N GLY A 89 4.73 -10.49 -24.49
CA GLY A 89 5.05 -9.56 -23.41
C GLY A 89 6.56 -9.46 -23.18
N ILE A 90 7.01 -8.27 -22.73
CA ILE A 90 8.41 -7.93 -22.47
C ILE A 90 8.60 -7.71 -20.97
N VAL A 91 9.62 -8.33 -20.41
CA VAL A 91 10.00 -8.15 -19.00
C VAL A 91 11.41 -7.59 -18.92
N ASN A 92 11.52 -6.36 -18.42
CA ASN A 92 12.77 -5.72 -18.06
C ASN A 92 13.09 -6.03 -16.59
N GLY A 93 13.42 -7.28 -16.33
CA GLY A 93 13.63 -7.86 -15.01
C GLY A 93 13.74 -9.39 -15.11
N THR A 94 13.57 -10.06 -13.99
CA THR A 94 13.62 -11.52 -13.89
C THR A 94 12.21 -12.11 -13.74
N ILE A 95 11.99 -13.28 -14.33
CA ILE A 95 10.74 -14.06 -14.12
C ILE A 95 11.03 -15.19 -13.14
N HIS A 96 10.39 -15.11 -11.97
CA HIS A 96 10.49 -16.07 -10.86
C HIS A 96 9.26 -16.99 -10.85
N LYS A 97 9.49 -18.30 -11.09
CA LYS A 97 8.42 -19.31 -11.17
C LYS A 97 8.58 -20.33 -10.04
N ALA A 98 7.78 -20.17 -8.99
CA ALA A 98 7.78 -21.03 -7.79
C ALA A 98 9.19 -21.22 -7.18
N ASP A 99 10.07 -20.24 -7.33
CA ASP A 99 11.39 -20.25 -6.72
C ASP A 99 11.39 -19.58 -5.32
N GLY A 100 12.54 -19.63 -4.64
CA GLY A 100 12.69 -19.08 -3.30
C GLY A 100 12.44 -17.57 -3.22
N ALA A 101 12.76 -16.82 -4.29
CA ALA A 101 12.54 -15.36 -4.32
C ALA A 101 11.04 -15.05 -4.38
N ALA A 102 10.30 -15.69 -5.28
CA ALA A 102 8.84 -15.52 -5.38
C ALA A 102 8.12 -16.03 -4.12
N ALA A 103 8.60 -17.13 -3.51
CA ALA A 103 8.01 -17.67 -2.29
C ALA A 103 8.18 -16.69 -1.11
N GLN A 104 9.38 -16.13 -0.91
CA GLN A 104 9.62 -15.14 0.14
C GLN A 104 8.82 -13.86 -0.12
N ALA A 105 8.73 -13.40 -1.38
CA ALA A 105 7.96 -12.23 -1.76
C ALA A 105 6.46 -12.39 -1.41
N GLN A 106 5.87 -13.57 -1.56
CA GLN A 106 4.48 -13.83 -1.16
C GLN A 106 4.27 -13.77 0.35
N ILE A 107 5.26 -14.21 1.15
CA ILE A 107 5.23 -14.12 2.61
C ILE A 107 5.28 -12.64 3.04
N ASP A 108 6.19 -11.88 2.44
CA ASP A 108 6.39 -10.48 2.76
C ASP A 108 5.20 -9.61 2.28
N LEU A 109 4.61 -9.94 1.11
CA LEU A 109 3.35 -9.34 0.65
C LEU A 109 2.21 -9.57 1.66
N ALA A 110 2.09 -10.78 2.21
CA ALA A 110 1.06 -11.06 3.21
C ALA A 110 1.24 -10.22 4.48
N THR A 111 2.48 -9.98 4.88
CA THR A 111 2.84 -9.12 6.02
C THR A 111 2.52 -7.65 5.72
N ALA A 112 2.95 -7.13 4.57
CA ALA A 112 2.68 -5.76 4.12
C ALA A 112 1.17 -5.49 3.98
N TYR A 113 0.44 -6.45 3.40
CA TYR A 113 -1.02 -6.39 3.29
C TYR A 113 -1.69 -6.25 4.66
N THR A 114 -1.29 -7.10 5.62
CA THR A 114 -1.88 -7.11 6.96
C THR A 114 -1.57 -5.81 7.72
N ASP A 115 -0.35 -5.31 7.61
CA ASP A 115 0.05 -4.02 8.18
C ASP A 115 -0.80 -2.88 7.60
N ALA A 116 -0.87 -2.77 6.28
CA ALA A 116 -1.60 -1.70 5.61
C ALA A 116 -3.13 -1.77 5.86
N ALA A 117 -3.70 -2.99 5.91
CA ALA A 117 -5.11 -3.20 6.22
C ALA A 117 -5.47 -2.81 7.66
N GLY A 118 -4.53 -2.95 8.60
CA GLY A 118 -4.70 -2.62 10.02
C GLY A 118 -4.49 -1.15 10.37
N ARG A 119 -4.06 -0.30 9.44
CA ARG A 119 -3.73 1.10 9.72
C ARG A 119 -4.93 1.92 10.14
N THR A 120 -4.77 2.65 11.24
CA THR A 120 -5.76 3.56 11.84
C THR A 120 -5.05 4.81 12.38
N PRO A 121 -5.76 5.95 12.59
CA PRO A 121 -7.15 6.19 12.21
C PRO A 121 -7.31 6.31 10.68
N PHE A 122 -8.54 6.18 10.18
CA PHE A 122 -8.84 6.34 8.76
C PHE A 122 -9.97 7.35 8.53
N THR A 123 -9.98 7.94 7.34
CA THR A 123 -11.09 8.76 6.83
C THR A 123 -11.97 7.87 5.94
N THR A 124 -13.27 7.88 6.18
CA THR A 124 -14.24 7.13 5.35
C THR A 124 -14.42 7.84 4.01
N VAL A 125 -14.31 7.09 2.92
CA VAL A 125 -14.63 7.57 1.56
C VAL A 125 -16.14 7.51 1.40
N THR A 126 -16.79 8.67 1.38
CA THR A 126 -18.25 8.73 1.25
C THR A 126 -18.71 8.25 -0.12
N GLY A 127 -19.66 7.33 -0.15
CA GLY A 127 -20.21 6.76 -1.38
C GLY A 127 -19.22 5.87 -2.15
N ASP A 128 -18.10 5.49 -1.51
CA ASP A 128 -17.07 4.61 -2.09
C ASP A 128 -16.47 5.09 -3.42
N THR A 129 -16.63 6.38 -3.77
CA THR A 129 -16.09 6.97 -4.99
C THR A 129 -14.93 7.92 -4.71
N LEU A 130 -13.88 7.78 -5.51
CA LEU A 130 -12.69 8.61 -5.47
C LEU A 130 -12.69 9.70 -6.55
N ALA A 131 -13.73 9.74 -7.37
CA ALA A 131 -13.85 10.65 -8.52
C ALA A 131 -13.83 12.13 -8.09
N GLY A 132 -12.93 12.90 -8.66
CA GLY A 132 -12.80 14.35 -8.44
C GLY A 132 -12.26 14.75 -7.08
N LEU A 133 -11.83 13.79 -6.24
CA LEU A 133 -11.25 14.10 -4.94
C LEU A 133 -9.80 14.60 -5.09
N ASN A 134 -9.42 15.51 -4.20
CA ASN A 134 -8.03 15.89 -3.93
C ASN A 134 -7.72 15.57 -2.46
N LEU A 135 -6.92 14.53 -2.25
CA LEU A 135 -6.72 13.96 -0.93
C LEU A 135 -5.30 14.23 -0.40
N PRO A 136 -5.18 14.79 0.82
CA PRO A 136 -3.90 14.88 1.52
C PRO A 136 -3.42 13.49 1.95
N PRO A 137 -2.15 13.36 2.42
CA PRO A 137 -1.64 12.12 2.99
C PRO A 137 -2.52 11.58 4.11
N GLY A 138 -2.76 10.26 4.13
CA GLY A 138 -3.62 9.66 5.14
C GLY A 138 -4.03 8.23 4.85
N VAL A 139 -4.89 7.69 5.71
CA VAL A 139 -5.55 6.40 5.52
C VAL A 139 -7.00 6.64 5.14
N TYR A 140 -7.45 6.04 4.06
CA TYR A 140 -8.79 6.18 3.51
C TYR A 140 -9.45 4.81 3.41
N ARG A 141 -10.69 4.71 3.88
CA ARG A 141 -11.42 3.43 3.87
C ARG A 141 -12.78 3.57 3.20
N GLY A 142 -13.13 2.57 2.39
CA GLY A 142 -14.46 2.41 1.79
C GLY A 142 -14.87 0.96 1.68
N GLY A 143 -16.05 0.70 1.18
CA GLY A 143 -16.57 -0.63 0.88
C GLY A 143 -15.97 -1.20 -0.40
N ALA A 144 -16.55 -0.86 -1.54
CA ALA A 144 -16.04 -1.16 -2.88
C ALA A 144 -15.54 0.14 -3.52
N LEU A 145 -14.26 0.44 -3.39
CA LEU A 145 -13.70 1.69 -3.91
C LEU A 145 -13.77 1.75 -5.44
N SER A 146 -14.23 2.88 -5.96
CA SER A 146 -14.35 3.11 -7.40
C SER A 146 -13.68 4.42 -7.81
N LEU A 147 -13.10 4.44 -9.01
CA LEU A 147 -12.55 5.66 -9.62
C LEU A 147 -13.08 5.83 -11.04
N THR A 148 -13.89 6.88 -11.23
CA THR A 148 -14.32 7.35 -12.55
C THR A 148 -13.79 8.78 -12.75
N GLY A 149 -12.98 9.00 -13.78
CA GLY A 149 -12.30 10.29 -13.99
C GLY A 149 -11.02 10.41 -13.18
N THR A 150 -10.82 11.50 -12.42
CA THR A 150 -9.53 11.83 -11.82
C THR A 150 -9.57 11.81 -10.30
N LEU A 151 -8.54 11.22 -9.69
CA LEU A 151 -8.16 11.37 -8.28
C LEU A 151 -6.84 12.13 -8.21
N THR A 152 -6.75 13.16 -7.37
CA THR A 152 -5.50 13.90 -7.12
C THR A 152 -4.99 13.59 -5.72
N LEU A 153 -3.69 13.29 -5.59
CA LEU A 153 -3.00 13.06 -4.32
C LEU A 153 -1.90 14.10 -4.18
N THR A 154 -2.08 15.07 -3.28
CA THR A 154 -1.13 16.19 -3.15
C THR A 154 -0.34 16.11 -1.85
N GLY A 155 0.98 16.09 -1.96
CA GLY A 155 1.87 16.02 -0.80
C GLY A 155 3.35 16.07 -1.16
N ASN A 156 4.18 15.67 -0.18
CA ASN A 156 5.64 15.64 -0.28
C ASN A 156 6.16 14.24 -0.60
N ALA A 157 7.43 14.12 -0.94
CA ALA A 157 8.09 12.88 -1.34
C ALA A 157 8.10 11.77 -0.26
N THR A 158 7.87 12.14 1.00
CA THR A 158 7.82 11.20 2.15
C THR A 158 6.41 10.96 2.67
N ASP A 159 5.42 11.64 2.10
CA ASP A 159 4.02 11.47 2.49
C ASP A 159 3.47 10.14 1.98
N VAL A 160 2.55 9.56 2.75
CA VAL A 160 2.00 8.22 2.48
C VAL A 160 0.48 8.27 2.38
N TRP A 161 -0.07 7.58 1.39
CA TRP A 161 -1.50 7.33 1.23
C TRP A 161 -1.77 5.83 1.31
N ILE A 162 -2.76 5.44 2.11
CA ILE A 162 -3.22 4.05 2.22
C ILE A 162 -4.72 4.02 1.98
N PHE A 163 -5.12 3.38 0.90
CA PHE A 163 -6.53 3.15 0.58
C PHE A 163 -6.91 1.73 0.96
N GLN A 164 -7.94 1.59 1.80
CA GLN A 164 -8.44 0.31 2.28
C GLN A 164 -9.84 0.06 1.68
N ALA A 165 -9.92 -0.71 0.61
CA ALA A 165 -11.18 -1.20 0.08
C ALA A 165 -11.57 -2.49 0.81
N ALA A 166 -12.69 -2.50 1.51
CA ALA A 166 -13.14 -3.70 2.22
C ALA A 166 -13.53 -4.84 1.27
N SER A 167 -13.88 -4.50 0.02
CA SER A 167 -14.26 -5.43 -1.04
C SER A 167 -13.37 -5.22 -2.28
N THR A 168 -13.88 -4.61 -3.33
CA THR A 168 -13.19 -4.43 -4.61
C THR A 168 -12.59 -3.04 -4.78
N LEU A 169 -11.66 -2.93 -5.73
CA LEU A 169 -11.21 -1.68 -6.32
C LEU A 169 -11.46 -1.75 -7.82
N ASP A 170 -12.29 -0.85 -8.34
CA ASP A 170 -12.64 -0.81 -9.74
C ASP A 170 -12.38 0.58 -10.33
N THR A 171 -11.59 0.66 -11.39
CA THR A 171 -11.38 1.91 -12.10
C THR A 171 -12.04 1.88 -13.47
N ALA A 172 -12.66 2.98 -13.87
CA ALA A 172 -13.26 3.11 -15.18
C ALA A 172 -12.20 3.28 -16.28
N ALA A 173 -12.60 3.05 -17.52
CA ALA A 173 -11.74 3.35 -18.67
C ALA A 173 -11.34 4.82 -18.71
N GLY A 174 -10.07 5.09 -18.98
CA GLY A 174 -9.51 6.44 -19.05
C GLY A 174 -9.48 7.19 -17.71
N SER A 175 -9.60 6.49 -16.57
CA SER A 175 -9.44 7.12 -15.24
C SER A 175 -7.97 7.41 -14.96
N HIS A 176 -7.73 8.46 -14.16
CA HIS A 176 -6.38 8.92 -13.85
C HIS A 176 -6.18 9.13 -12.35
N ILE A 177 -5.03 8.70 -11.83
CA ILE A 177 -4.52 9.15 -10.55
C ILE A 177 -3.39 10.15 -10.83
N ILE A 178 -3.45 11.33 -10.23
CA ILE A 178 -2.48 12.41 -10.41
C ILE A 178 -1.77 12.67 -9.09
N LEU A 179 -0.45 12.64 -9.11
CA LEU A 179 0.39 12.99 -7.96
C LEU A 179 0.78 14.47 -8.05
N GLY A 180 0.38 15.25 -7.04
CA GLY A 180 0.67 16.67 -6.90
C GLY A 180 1.82 16.94 -5.93
N GLY A 181 2.51 18.07 -6.12
CA GLY A 181 3.67 18.44 -5.30
C GLY A 181 4.89 17.57 -5.64
N THR A 182 5.44 16.87 -4.64
CA THR A 182 6.53 15.91 -4.81
C THR A 182 6.13 14.50 -4.38
N ALA A 183 4.82 14.20 -4.33
CA ALA A 183 4.29 12.88 -4.00
C ALA A 183 4.88 11.81 -4.94
N LYS A 184 5.06 10.60 -4.41
CA LYS A 184 5.66 9.48 -5.14
C LYS A 184 4.69 8.30 -5.20
N ALA A 185 4.58 7.64 -6.36
CA ALA A 185 3.79 6.43 -6.56
C ALA A 185 4.17 5.31 -5.58
N GLY A 186 5.47 5.19 -5.26
CA GLY A 186 5.98 4.23 -4.28
C GLY A 186 5.36 4.34 -2.90
N ASN A 187 4.82 5.52 -2.54
CA ASN A 187 4.22 5.81 -1.25
C ASN A 187 2.68 5.77 -1.25
N VAL A 188 2.08 5.32 -2.35
CA VAL A 188 0.63 5.11 -2.45
C VAL A 188 0.33 3.61 -2.38
N TYR A 189 -0.54 3.19 -1.46
CA TYR A 189 -0.85 1.78 -1.18
C TYR A 189 -2.34 1.54 -1.28
N TRP A 190 -2.72 0.53 -2.07
CA TRP A 190 -4.10 0.10 -2.28
C TRP A 190 -4.29 -1.29 -1.71
N VAL A 191 -4.94 -1.37 -0.56
CA VAL A 191 -5.26 -2.64 0.11
C VAL A 191 -6.68 -3.02 -0.28
N VAL A 192 -6.82 -4.10 -1.02
CA VAL A 192 -8.09 -4.52 -1.61
C VAL A 192 -8.52 -5.85 -1.02
N GLY A 193 -9.68 -5.88 -0.35
CA GLY A 193 -10.19 -7.04 0.38
C GLY A 193 -10.64 -8.20 -0.50
N SER A 194 -10.79 -7.95 -1.81
CA SER A 194 -11.11 -8.97 -2.82
C SER A 194 -10.26 -8.74 -4.06
N SER A 195 -10.86 -8.42 -5.21
CA SER A 195 -10.18 -8.23 -6.49
C SER A 195 -10.07 -6.78 -6.89
N ALA A 196 -9.05 -6.45 -7.68
CA ALA A 196 -8.89 -5.15 -8.31
C ALA A 196 -9.04 -5.25 -9.83
N THR A 197 -9.73 -4.26 -10.42
CA THR A 197 -9.90 -4.15 -11.87
C THR A 197 -9.51 -2.75 -12.32
N LEU A 198 -8.53 -2.66 -13.22
CA LEU A 198 -8.16 -1.40 -13.84
C LEU A 198 -8.76 -1.31 -15.25
N GLY A 199 -9.55 -0.25 -15.48
CA GLY A 199 -10.22 0.01 -16.75
C GLY A 199 -9.24 0.28 -17.89
N ALA A 200 -9.71 0.10 -19.13
CA ALA A 200 -8.90 0.30 -20.31
C ALA A 200 -8.34 1.73 -20.39
N ASN A 201 -7.07 1.88 -20.79
CA ASN A 201 -6.39 3.16 -20.92
C ASN A 201 -6.40 4.02 -19.66
N SER A 202 -6.51 3.40 -18.48
CA SER A 202 -6.38 4.10 -17.19
C SER A 202 -4.91 4.34 -16.84
N PHE A 203 -4.63 5.42 -16.08
CA PHE A 203 -3.31 5.73 -15.53
C PHE A 203 -3.37 5.63 -14.02
N PHE A 204 -2.70 4.63 -13.48
CA PHE A 204 -2.80 4.25 -12.09
C PHE A 204 -1.46 4.44 -11.38
N GLU A 205 -1.50 5.09 -10.22
CA GLU A 205 -0.35 5.38 -9.37
C GLU A 205 -0.44 4.60 -8.06
N GLY A 206 0.62 3.89 -7.74
CA GLY A 206 0.75 3.21 -6.45
C GLY A 206 0.75 1.69 -6.51
N ASN A 207 0.90 1.11 -5.33
CA ASN A 207 1.11 -0.32 -5.14
C ASN A 207 -0.22 -1.01 -4.80
N ILE A 208 -0.72 -1.86 -5.68
CA ILE A 208 -1.95 -2.62 -5.48
C ILE A 208 -1.60 -3.92 -4.76
N MET A 209 -2.20 -4.13 -3.60
CA MET A 209 -2.17 -5.37 -2.84
C MET A 209 -3.59 -5.92 -2.79
N ALA A 210 -3.95 -6.84 -3.68
CA ALA A 210 -5.27 -7.45 -3.68
C ALA A 210 -5.26 -8.81 -2.96
N TYR A 211 -6.28 -9.05 -2.15
CA TYR A 211 -6.43 -10.35 -1.51
C TYR A 211 -6.63 -11.46 -2.55
N ALA A 212 -7.45 -11.21 -3.57
CA ALA A 212 -7.70 -12.15 -4.66
C ALA A 212 -6.98 -11.71 -5.95
N SER A 213 -7.69 -11.64 -7.06
CA SER A 213 -7.13 -11.39 -8.39
C SER A 213 -6.97 -9.90 -8.72
N ILE A 214 -6.08 -9.63 -9.68
CA ILE A 214 -5.96 -8.30 -10.28
C ILE A 214 -6.08 -8.45 -11.81
N THR A 215 -6.94 -7.62 -12.41
CA THR A 215 -7.14 -7.59 -13.86
C THR A 215 -6.87 -6.18 -14.40
N LEU A 216 -5.98 -6.07 -15.37
CA LEU A 216 -5.73 -4.85 -16.10
C LEU A 216 -6.31 -4.99 -17.52
N TYR A 217 -7.29 -4.14 -17.85
CA TYR A 217 -7.80 -4.08 -19.22
C TYR A 217 -6.83 -3.38 -20.17
N SER A 218 -7.11 -3.51 -21.45
CA SER A 218 -6.20 -3.08 -22.54
C SER A 218 -5.74 -1.64 -22.37
N GLY A 219 -4.43 -1.43 -22.46
CA GLY A 219 -3.80 -0.12 -22.39
C GLY A 219 -3.73 0.52 -21.00
N ALA A 220 -4.18 -0.15 -19.95
CA ALA A 220 -4.00 0.36 -18.59
C ALA A 220 -2.51 0.43 -18.23
N GLN A 221 -2.09 1.55 -17.64
CA GLN A 221 -0.72 1.83 -17.23
C GLN A 221 -0.63 1.95 -15.72
N VAL A 222 0.43 1.41 -15.14
CA VAL A 222 0.68 1.44 -13.69
C VAL A 222 2.10 1.93 -13.42
N GLU A 223 2.24 3.04 -12.72
CA GLU A 223 3.47 3.36 -12.00
C GLU A 223 3.30 2.87 -10.55
N GLY A 224 3.85 1.69 -10.28
CA GLY A 224 3.56 0.99 -9.04
C GLY A 224 3.81 -0.51 -9.14
N ARG A 225 3.13 -1.27 -8.26
CA ARG A 225 3.19 -2.72 -8.21
C ARG A 225 1.79 -3.33 -8.30
N VAL A 226 1.71 -4.51 -8.88
CA VAL A 226 0.48 -5.30 -9.05
C VAL A 226 0.66 -6.64 -8.35
N LEU A 227 0.20 -6.72 -7.09
CA LEU A 227 0.52 -7.81 -6.17
C LEU A 227 -0.77 -8.52 -5.72
N ALA A 228 -0.99 -9.73 -6.25
CA ALA A 228 -2.14 -10.58 -5.92
C ALA A 228 -1.73 -11.65 -4.90
N LYS A 229 -2.40 -11.66 -3.72
CA LYS A 229 -2.02 -12.48 -2.57
C LYS A 229 -2.45 -13.94 -2.70
N THR A 230 -3.63 -14.24 -3.28
CA THR A 230 -4.19 -15.61 -3.30
C THR A 230 -4.64 -16.07 -4.69
N ALA A 231 -4.56 -15.21 -5.72
CA ALA A 231 -5.08 -15.56 -7.04
C ALA A 231 -4.17 -15.06 -8.18
N ALA A 232 -4.76 -14.84 -9.35
CA ALA A 232 -4.06 -14.51 -10.59
C ALA A 232 -3.90 -13.01 -10.81
N VAL A 233 -2.92 -12.65 -11.66
CA VAL A 233 -2.83 -11.36 -12.34
C VAL A 233 -3.06 -11.57 -13.84
N THR A 234 -4.03 -10.84 -14.38
CA THR A 234 -4.38 -10.87 -15.81
C THR A 234 -4.08 -9.53 -16.46
N LEU A 235 -3.33 -9.56 -17.55
CA LEU A 235 -2.82 -8.39 -18.25
C LEU A 235 -3.24 -8.42 -19.72
N ASN A 236 -3.32 -7.23 -20.33
CA ASN A 236 -3.69 -7.07 -21.75
C ASN A 236 -3.10 -5.77 -22.29
N THR A 237 -1.99 -5.85 -23.01
CA THR A 237 -1.33 -4.68 -23.64
C THR A 237 -1.07 -3.54 -22.62
N ASN A 238 -0.47 -3.87 -21.50
CA ASN A 238 -0.26 -2.93 -20.39
C ASN A 238 1.18 -2.41 -20.32
N SER A 239 1.38 -1.34 -19.57
CA SER A 239 2.69 -0.87 -19.11
C SER A 239 2.70 -0.85 -17.59
N ILE A 240 3.63 -1.58 -16.98
CA ILE A 240 3.78 -1.62 -15.52
C ILE A 240 5.23 -1.28 -15.19
N THR A 241 5.44 -0.20 -14.45
CA THR A 241 6.77 0.25 -14.03
C THR A 241 6.84 0.29 -12.51
N LYS A 242 7.69 -0.55 -11.96
CA LYS A 242 7.96 -0.53 -10.50
C LYS A 242 8.56 0.83 -10.14
N PRO A 243 8.09 1.52 -9.07
CA PRO A 243 8.66 2.78 -8.64
C PRO A 243 10.15 2.65 -8.32
N ALA A 244 10.91 3.69 -8.63
CA ALA A 244 12.29 3.80 -8.15
C ALA A 244 12.33 3.88 -6.62
N PRO A 245 13.37 3.37 -5.98
CA PRO A 245 13.57 3.44 -4.54
C PRO A 245 13.57 4.87 -3.99
#